data_7809d09c6cde3f752ae46f8d9841e34c
#
_entry.id   7809d09c6cde3f752ae46f8d9841e34c
#
_cell.length_a   1.000
_cell.length_b   1.000
_cell.length_c   1.000
_cell.angle_alpha   90.00
_cell.angle_beta   90.00
_cell.angle_gamma   90.00
#
_symmetry.space_group_name_H-M   'P 1'
#
loop_
_entity.id
_entity.type
_entity.pdbx_description
1 polymer ?
#
loop_
_entity_poly.entity_id
_entity_poly.type
_entity_poly.pdbx_seq_one_letter_code
_entity_poly.pdbx_strand_id
1 'polypeptide(L)' 'MREYKLVYLNKGFSASREKDIEKAEKLINEMADQGWILQQVTTPSDGVGAMIGIFYKERKL' A
#
# COMPACT_ATOMS: atom_id res chain seq x y z
N MET A 1 14.79 -12.34 -9.76
CA MET A 1 13.76 -11.53 -10.46
C MET A 1 12.75 -11.01 -9.44
N ARG A 2 12.39 -9.73 -9.54
CA ARG A 2 11.41 -9.15 -8.64
C ARG A 2 10.01 -9.21 -9.22
N GLU A 3 9.07 -9.47 -8.34
CA GLU A 3 7.65 -9.40 -8.65
C GLU A 3 7.09 -8.17 -7.94
N TYR A 4 6.30 -7.36 -8.63
CA TYR A 4 5.70 -6.15 -8.07
C TYR A 4 4.21 -6.29 -7.94
N LYS A 5 3.66 -5.62 -6.92
CA LYS A 5 2.23 -5.60 -6.68
C LYS A 5 1.81 -4.21 -6.23
N LEU A 6 0.75 -3.70 -6.82
CA LEU A 6 0.15 -2.43 -6.45
C LEU A 6 -1.12 -2.69 -5.66
N VAL A 7 -1.21 -2.07 -4.49
CA VAL A 7 -2.34 -2.30 -3.59
C VAL A 7 -2.90 -0.96 -3.14
N TYR A 8 -4.21 -0.78 -3.22
CA TYR A 8 -4.86 0.37 -2.61
C TYR A 8 -4.76 0.25 -1.09
N LEU A 9 -4.03 1.16 -0.48
CA LEU A 9 -3.97 1.26 0.98
C LEU A 9 -5.17 2.04 1.50
N ASN A 10 -5.63 2.99 0.70
CA ASN A 10 -6.83 3.76 0.97
C ASN A 10 -7.40 4.20 -0.38
N LYS A 11 -8.70 3.98 -0.59
CA LYS A 11 -9.30 4.28 -1.88
C LYS A 11 -9.75 5.73 -2.01
N GLY A 12 -9.83 6.44 -0.90
CA GLY A 12 -10.26 7.82 -0.94
C GLY A 12 -10.31 8.41 0.44
N PHE A 13 -10.74 9.65 0.51
CA PHE A 13 -10.78 10.42 1.72
C PHE A 13 -11.89 9.91 2.66
N SER A 14 -11.54 9.63 3.91
CA SER A 14 -12.52 9.33 4.93
C SER A 14 -12.65 10.51 5.89
N ALA A 15 -13.55 10.39 6.89
CA ALA A 15 -13.78 11.45 7.86
C ALA A 15 -12.59 11.73 8.76
N SER A 16 -11.64 10.80 8.85
CA SER A 16 -10.49 10.93 9.74
C SER A 16 -9.22 10.47 9.03
N ARG A 17 -8.24 11.36 8.93
CA ARG A 17 -6.92 11.01 8.37
C ARG A 17 -6.19 9.99 9.23
N GLU A 18 -6.38 10.07 10.55
CA GLU A 18 -5.75 9.12 11.46
C GLU A 18 -6.25 7.71 11.21
N LYS A 19 -7.54 7.55 10.96
CA LYS A 19 -8.10 6.25 10.63
C LYS A 19 -7.63 5.76 9.28
N ASP A 20 -7.45 6.66 8.32
CA ASP A 20 -6.91 6.30 7.01
C ASP A 20 -5.49 5.76 7.13
N ILE A 21 -4.67 6.40 7.96
CA ILE A 21 -3.30 5.98 8.20
C ILE A 21 -3.26 4.63 8.91
N GLU A 22 -4.12 4.44 9.91
CA GLU A 22 -4.21 3.16 10.63
C GLU A 22 -4.58 2.02 9.68
N LYS A 23 -5.55 2.28 8.80
CA LYS A 23 -5.96 1.29 7.82
C LYS A 23 -4.83 0.95 6.85
N ALA A 24 -4.12 1.98 6.37
CA ALA A 24 -2.98 1.79 5.48
C ALA A 24 -1.88 0.97 6.17
N GLU A 25 -1.56 1.31 7.41
CA GLU A 25 -0.55 0.61 8.18
C GLU A 25 -0.90 -0.86 8.38
N LYS A 26 -2.17 -1.13 8.67
CA LYS A 26 -2.65 -2.51 8.84
C LYS A 26 -2.45 -3.31 7.55
N LEU A 27 -2.80 -2.72 6.41
CA LEU A 27 -2.64 -3.38 5.12
C LEU A 27 -1.16 -3.62 4.79
N ILE A 28 -0.29 -2.66 5.09
CA ILE A 28 1.14 -2.81 4.89
C ILE A 28 1.66 -3.98 5.70
N ASN A 29 1.24 -4.09 6.96
CA ASN A 29 1.67 -5.17 7.83
C ASN A 29 1.14 -6.52 7.36
N GLU A 30 -0.09 -6.59 6.87
CA GLU A 30 -0.65 -7.81 6.30
C GLU A 30 0.15 -8.26 5.08
N MET A 31 0.54 -7.30 4.24
CA MET A 31 1.36 -7.61 3.07
C MET A 31 2.75 -8.11 3.49
N ALA A 32 3.33 -7.48 4.51
CA ALA A 32 4.62 -7.89 5.04
C ALA A 32 4.58 -9.32 5.56
N ASP A 33 3.48 -9.70 6.22
CA ASP A 33 3.30 -11.06 6.72
C ASP A 33 3.28 -12.08 5.60
N GLN A 34 2.92 -11.66 4.39
CA GLN A 34 2.91 -12.51 3.21
C GLN A 34 4.23 -12.48 2.45
N GLY A 35 5.22 -11.79 2.98
CA GLY A 35 6.54 -11.71 2.37
C GLY A 35 6.75 -10.55 1.41
N TRP A 36 5.78 -9.64 1.31
CA TRP A 36 5.89 -8.47 0.47
C TRP A 36 6.64 -7.35 1.18
N ILE A 37 7.46 -6.63 0.43
CA ILE A 37 8.24 -5.50 0.95
C ILE A 37 7.69 -4.22 0.35
N LEU A 38 7.36 -3.25 1.20
CA LEU A 38 6.89 -1.95 0.73
C LEU A 38 8.05 -1.16 0.15
N GLN A 39 7.93 -0.79 -1.11
CA GLN A 39 8.94 0.03 -1.78
C GLN A 39 8.61 1.51 -1.68
N GLN A 40 7.33 1.85 -1.88
CA GLN A 40 6.91 3.24 -1.97
C GLN A 40 5.41 3.35 -1.79
N VAL A 41 4.97 4.49 -1.26
CA VAL A 41 3.56 4.86 -1.24
C VAL A 41 3.39 6.04 -2.17
N THR A 42 2.43 5.97 -3.06
CA THR A 42 2.13 7.06 -3.98
C THR A 42 0.68 7.48 -3.86
N THR A 43 0.41 8.74 -4.16
CA THR A 43 -0.94 9.29 -4.15
C THR A 43 -1.29 9.74 -5.55
N PRO A 44 -2.33 9.18 -6.18
CA PRO A 44 -2.75 9.64 -7.52
C PRO A 44 -3.16 11.11 -7.49
N SER A 45 -2.77 11.85 -8.51
CA SER A 45 -3.04 13.28 -8.57
C SER A 45 -4.51 13.62 -8.68
N ASP A 46 -5.31 12.70 -9.21
CA ASP A 46 -6.75 12.89 -9.39
C ASP A 46 -7.59 12.20 -8.33
N GLY A 47 -6.94 11.55 -7.37
CA GLY A 47 -7.63 10.85 -6.28
C GLY A 47 -7.48 11.57 -4.97
N VAL A 48 -8.57 12.08 -4.42
CA VAL A 48 -8.53 12.78 -3.14
C VAL A 48 -8.37 11.77 -2.00
N GLY A 49 -7.20 11.82 -1.35
CA GLY A 49 -6.91 10.95 -0.22
C GLY A 49 -6.58 9.51 -0.55
N ALA A 50 -6.53 9.17 -1.83
CA ALA A 50 -6.18 7.80 -2.23
C ALA A 50 -4.70 7.55 -2.01
N MET A 51 -4.35 6.34 -1.56
CA MET A 51 -2.97 5.93 -1.36
C MET A 51 -2.77 4.55 -1.98
N ILE A 52 -1.70 4.42 -2.75
CA ILE A 52 -1.34 3.16 -3.39
C ILE A 52 0.03 2.74 -2.87
N GLY A 53 0.11 1.54 -2.33
CA GLY A 53 1.38 0.95 -1.92
C GLY A 53 1.97 0.14 -3.06
N ILE A 54 3.26 0.36 -3.32
CA ILE A 54 4.01 -0.40 -4.31
C ILE A 54 4.86 -1.39 -3.54
N PHE A 55 4.58 -2.66 -3.71
CA PHE A 55 5.26 -3.74 -3.00
C PHE A 55 6.06 -4.58 -3.97
N TYR A 56 7.09 -5.23 -3.47
CA TYR A 56 7.84 -6.18 -4.27
C TYR A 56 8.22 -7.40 -3.46
N LYS A 57 8.57 -8.45 -4.16
CA LYS A 57 8.98 -9.71 -3.60
C LYS A 57 10.02 -10.31 -4.54
N GLU A 58 11.09 -10.87 -3.98
CA GLU A 58 12.07 -11.59 -4.80
C GLU A 58 11.51 -12.96 -5.16
N ARG A 59 11.55 -13.27 -6.44
CA ARG A 59 11.13 -14.59 -6.94
C ARG A 59 12.35 -15.44 -7.18
N LYS A 60 12.30 -16.65 -6.69
CA LYS A 60 13.31 -17.65 -7.01
C LYS A 60 12.97 -18.26 -8.35
N LEU A 61 13.98 -18.37 -9.18
CA LEU A 61 13.83 -19.04 -10.47
C LEU A 61 14.01 -20.55 -10.32
#